data_bf79b0eaf68d6972fceced7d07a7a823
#
_entry.id   bf79b0eaf68d6972fceced7d07a7a823
#
_cell.length_a   1.000
_cell.length_b   1.000
_cell.length_c   1.000
_cell.angle_alpha   90.00
_cell.angle_beta   90.00
_cell.angle_gamma   90.00
#
_symmetry.space_group_name_H-M   'P 1'
#
loop_
_entity.id
_entity.type
_entity.pdbx_description
1 polymer ?
#
loop_
_entity_poly.entity_id
_entity_poly.type
_entity_poly.pdbx_seq_one_letter_code
_entity_poly.pdbx_strand_id
1 'polypeptide(L)'
;MQKNCRYISMLRYFARNIKGSDNYWRSRTDDLEQWINHHVGIGHGPPTFFITLSCAENWWPDLRRLLYQLEKIAGNSNMAEAIKKGGRNEMANSARKYPLFINEFFMKRAHSFMSTVMKNALQIDHYWGRVEFAPGRGAIHLHIVAIAKDRAYLQDFYRATTLEDKAEVLNIYAMKHLDMTADAKVSDNLDYRPNYSYSPLATRYCATSDEEKDVTQLAQDCMMHQCNRYCLKSVKLGTPRTCRSHYGTESQFGKVDTPGMELIQKAIIDYDTKGISHFKMKRTHSVRLVQHSRFLLKAWRANCDIKLLLYFSDPSSPDLREIEDVCRYVVAYTGKRHNTTQDEKEAIQNLIME
;
A
#
# COMPACT_ATOMS: atom_id res chain seq x y z
N MET A 1 41.15 20.84 8.88
CA MET A 1 40.04 19.87 9.13
C MET A 1 38.69 20.53 9.52
N GLN A 2 38.65 21.51 10.44
CA GLN A 2 37.38 22.13 10.87
C GLN A 2 36.58 22.87 9.76
N LYS A 3 37.22 23.49 8.78
CA LYS A 3 36.53 24.17 7.67
C LYS A 3 35.75 23.19 6.78
N ASN A 4 36.28 21.98 6.52
CA ASN A 4 35.60 20.98 5.70
C ASN A 4 34.32 20.41 6.38
N CYS A 5 34.31 20.27 7.70
CA CYS A 5 33.12 19.82 8.44
C CYS A 5 31.94 20.80 8.33
N ARG A 6 32.24 22.12 8.31
CA ARG A 6 31.22 23.17 8.19
C ARG A 6 30.60 23.20 6.79
N TYR A 7 31.39 23.03 5.73
CA TYR A 7 30.89 22.93 4.37
C TYR A 7 30.05 21.65 4.16
N ILE A 8 30.48 20.52 4.69
CA ILE A 8 29.74 19.28 4.60
C ILE A 8 28.39 19.39 5.35
N SER A 9 28.36 20.04 6.51
CA SER A 9 27.11 20.26 7.25
C SER A 9 26.16 21.22 6.52
N MET A 10 26.67 22.27 5.89
CA MET A 10 25.87 23.15 5.05
C MET A 10 25.33 22.45 3.80
N LEU A 11 26.14 21.67 3.11
CA LEU A 11 25.70 20.86 1.96
C LEU A 11 24.61 19.85 2.37
N ARG A 12 24.74 19.23 3.54
CA ARG A 12 23.70 18.34 4.08
C ARG A 12 22.40 19.08 4.37
N TYR A 13 22.47 20.31 4.85
CA TYR A 13 21.30 21.15 5.11
C TYR A 13 20.59 21.53 3.80
N PHE A 14 21.31 21.97 2.78
CA PHE A 14 20.75 22.25 1.46
C PHE A 14 20.17 21.01 0.79
N ALA A 15 20.85 19.87 0.91
CA ALA A 15 20.39 18.61 0.33
C ALA A 15 19.08 18.07 0.96
N ARG A 16 18.68 18.54 2.16
CA ARG A 16 17.36 18.22 2.75
C ARG A 16 16.19 18.65 1.87
N ASN A 17 16.35 19.73 1.12
CA ASN A 17 15.32 20.28 0.25
C ASN A 17 15.37 19.72 -1.18
N ILE A 18 16.42 19.00 -1.53
CA ILE A 18 16.55 18.37 -2.85
C ILE A 18 15.77 17.04 -2.82
N LYS A 19 14.58 17.05 -3.43
CA LYS A 19 13.74 15.85 -3.54
C LYS A 19 14.54 14.69 -4.15
N GLY A 20 14.52 13.54 -3.47
CA GLY A 20 15.24 12.33 -3.91
C GLY A 20 16.65 12.18 -3.32
N SER A 21 17.24 13.20 -2.70
CA SER A 21 18.53 13.06 -2.00
C SER A 21 18.39 12.19 -0.72
N ASP A 22 19.50 11.58 -0.29
CA ASP A 22 19.55 10.82 0.96
C ASP A 22 19.12 11.64 2.17
N ASN A 23 19.49 12.92 2.19
CA ASN A 23 19.15 13.83 3.29
C ASN A 23 17.67 14.23 3.26
N TYR A 24 17.07 14.35 2.08
CA TYR A 24 15.63 14.54 1.95
C TYR A 24 14.87 13.34 2.54
N TRP A 25 15.30 12.13 2.20
CA TRP A 25 14.66 10.91 2.70
C TRP A 25 14.84 10.71 4.20
N ARG A 26 16.03 11.03 4.73
CA ARG A 26 16.25 11.03 6.19
C ARG A 26 15.35 12.02 6.90
N SER A 27 15.21 13.25 6.37
CA SER A 27 14.31 14.24 6.95
C SER A 27 12.86 13.75 7.01
N ARG A 28 12.38 13.02 5.98
CA ARG A 28 11.02 12.44 6.02
C ARG A 28 10.90 11.30 7.02
N THR A 29 11.97 10.57 7.26
CA THR A 29 12.07 9.58 8.35
C THR A 29 11.95 10.27 9.70
N ASP A 30 12.77 11.29 9.92
CA ASP A 30 12.78 12.06 11.16
C ASP A 30 11.38 12.68 11.43
N ASP A 31 10.70 13.20 10.39
CA ASP A 31 9.34 13.74 10.50
C ASP A 31 8.32 12.68 10.97
N LEU A 32 8.39 11.46 10.44
CA LEU A 32 7.50 10.37 10.84
C LEU A 32 7.79 9.92 12.27
N GLU A 33 9.07 9.75 12.63
CA GLU A 33 9.47 9.37 13.99
C GLU A 33 9.00 10.43 15.01
N GLN A 34 9.20 11.71 14.71
CA GLN A 34 8.71 12.80 15.56
C GLN A 34 7.19 12.78 15.68
N TRP A 35 6.46 12.53 14.59
CA TRP A 35 5.00 12.44 14.60
C TRP A 35 4.54 11.29 15.50
N ILE A 36 5.17 10.11 15.41
CA ILE A 36 4.82 8.96 16.25
C ILE A 36 5.14 9.26 17.71
N ASN A 37 6.33 9.75 18.01
CA ASN A 37 6.74 10.07 19.38
C ASN A 37 5.83 11.14 20.02
N HIS A 38 5.42 12.13 19.25
CA HIS A 38 4.45 13.14 19.71
C HIS A 38 3.12 12.47 20.11
N HIS A 39 2.54 11.64 19.24
CA HIS A 39 1.25 10.99 19.53
C HIS A 39 1.32 10.00 20.69
N VAL A 40 2.41 9.27 20.82
CA VAL A 40 2.66 8.41 22.00
C VAL A 40 2.76 9.25 23.26
N GLY A 41 3.52 10.36 23.21
CA GLY A 41 3.74 11.25 24.36
C GLY A 41 2.47 11.96 24.88
N ILE A 42 1.51 12.27 24.00
CA ILE A 42 0.24 12.89 24.38
C ILE A 42 -0.88 11.88 24.65
N GLY A 43 -0.58 10.57 24.69
CA GLY A 43 -1.51 9.51 25.07
C GLY A 43 -2.42 8.99 23.95
N HIS A 44 -2.22 9.41 22.69
CA HIS A 44 -2.92 8.80 21.55
C HIS A 44 -2.43 7.38 21.25
N GLY A 45 -1.23 7.02 21.77
CA GLY A 45 -0.59 5.72 21.62
C GLY A 45 0.09 5.51 20.27
N PRO A 46 0.67 4.31 20.08
CA PRO A 46 1.41 3.98 18.88
C PRO A 46 0.50 3.79 17.65
N PRO A 47 1.07 3.84 16.43
CA PRO A 47 0.34 3.55 15.21
C PRO A 47 -0.35 2.18 15.23
N THR A 48 -1.56 2.11 14.70
CA THR A 48 -2.38 0.89 14.65
C THR A 48 -2.44 0.27 13.26
N PHE A 49 -2.36 1.10 12.22
CA PHE A 49 -2.48 0.65 10.84
C PHE A 49 -1.37 1.19 9.95
N PHE A 50 -0.94 0.34 9.04
CA PHE A 50 -0.21 0.75 7.85
C PHE A 50 -1.06 0.47 6.61
N ILE A 51 -1.41 1.53 5.87
CA ILE A 51 -2.35 1.47 4.77
C ILE A 51 -1.67 1.91 3.49
N THR A 52 -1.92 1.22 2.39
CA THR A 52 -1.46 1.61 1.07
C THR A 52 -2.66 1.78 0.14
N LEU A 53 -2.80 2.95 -0.45
CA LEU A 53 -3.80 3.26 -1.45
C LEU A 53 -3.13 3.45 -2.81
N SER A 54 -3.54 2.70 -3.82
CA SER A 54 -3.02 2.81 -5.18
C SER A 54 -3.97 3.60 -6.07
N CYS A 55 -3.41 4.36 -6.99
CA CYS A 55 -4.20 5.00 -8.05
C CYS A 55 -4.56 3.98 -9.14
N ALA A 56 -5.81 3.96 -9.56
CA ALA A 56 -6.25 3.22 -10.73
C ALA A 56 -6.41 4.16 -11.93
N GLU A 57 -5.31 4.77 -12.35
CA GLU A 57 -5.27 5.84 -13.35
C GLU A 57 -5.88 5.45 -14.71
N ASN A 58 -5.88 4.15 -15.03
CA ASN A 58 -6.41 3.64 -16.31
C ASN A 58 -7.88 3.17 -16.22
N TRP A 59 -8.50 3.30 -15.04
CA TRP A 59 -9.78 2.66 -14.76
C TRP A 59 -10.85 3.63 -14.29
N TRP A 60 -10.53 4.52 -13.35
CA TRP A 60 -11.53 5.34 -12.69
C TRP A 60 -12.32 6.23 -13.65
N PRO A 61 -13.65 6.16 -13.65
CA PRO A 61 -14.49 6.88 -14.60
C PRO A 61 -14.41 8.39 -14.44
N ASP A 62 -14.17 8.88 -13.23
CA ASP A 62 -14.02 10.31 -12.97
C ASP A 62 -12.71 10.84 -13.54
N LEU A 63 -11.63 10.07 -13.38
CA LEU A 63 -10.34 10.41 -13.96
C LEU A 63 -10.37 10.34 -15.48
N ARG A 64 -11.07 9.36 -16.05
CA ARG A 64 -11.32 9.28 -17.49
C ARG A 64 -12.03 10.53 -18.02
N ARG A 65 -13.05 11.01 -17.30
CA ARG A 65 -13.75 12.25 -17.64
C ARG A 65 -12.81 13.45 -17.62
N LEU A 66 -11.96 13.56 -16.61
CA LEU A 66 -10.95 14.62 -16.51
C LEU A 66 -9.97 14.56 -17.69
N LEU A 67 -9.40 13.40 -17.99
CA LEU A 67 -8.46 13.23 -19.10
C LEU A 67 -9.11 13.55 -20.46
N TYR A 68 -10.36 13.11 -20.67
CA TYR A 68 -11.14 13.48 -21.84
C TYR A 68 -11.23 15.00 -22.02
N GLN A 69 -11.53 15.74 -20.95
CA GLN A 69 -11.63 17.20 -21.01
C GLN A 69 -10.28 17.86 -21.29
N LEU A 70 -9.22 17.39 -20.64
CA LEU A 70 -7.86 17.90 -20.85
C LEU A 70 -7.40 17.71 -22.30
N GLU A 71 -7.65 16.55 -22.91
CA GLU A 71 -7.29 16.31 -24.32
C GLU A 71 -8.17 17.14 -25.27
N LYS A 72 -9.43 17.37 -24.92
CA LYS A 72 -10.30 18.31 -25.72
C LYS A 72 -9.76 19.74 -25.69
N ILE A 73 -9.42 20.25 -24.53
CA ILE A 73 -8.86 21.60 -24.36
C ILE A 73 -7.52 21.70 -25.11
N ALA A 74 -6.72 20.65 -25.12
CA ALA A 74 -5.46 20.60 -25.87
C ALA A 74 -5.63 20.40 -27.38
N GLY A 75 -6.86 20.31 -27.90
CA GLY A 75 -7.12 20.12 -29.31
C GLY A 75 -6.95 18.68 -29.83
N ASN A 76 -6.72 17.71 -28.95
CA ASN A 76 -6.47 16.31 -29.31
C ASN A 76 -7.79 15.50 -29.42
N SER A 77 -8.67 15.87 -30.33
CA SER A 77 -10.00 15.28 -30.42
C SER A 77 -10.01 13.77 -30.62
N ASN A 78 -9.09 13.21 -31.40
CA ASN A 78 -8.99 11.75 -31.58
C ASN A 78 -8.65 11.01 -30.29
N MET A 79 -7.69 11.53 -29.52
CA MET A 79 -7.32 10.98 -28.21
C MET A 79 -8.48 11.09 -27.23
N ALA A 80 -9.17 12.24 -27.19
CA ALA A 80 -10.33 12.45 -26.33
C ALA A 80 -11.44 11.42 -26.63
N GLU A 81 -11.79 11.23 -27.88
CA GLU A 81 -12.85 10.27 -28.28
C GLU A 81 -12.43 8.82 -27.96
N ALA A 82 -11.16 8.46 -28.13
CA ALA A 82 -10.65 7.15 -27.77
C ALA A 82 -10.76 6.92 -26.25
N ILE A 83 -10.38 7.91 -25.42
CA ILE A 83 -10.53 7.87 -23.97
C ILE A 83 -12.02 7.71 -23.57
N LYS A 84 -12.91 8.46 -24.22
CA LYS A 84 -14.36 8.38 -23.96
C LYS A 84 -14.92 6.99 -24.23
N LYS A 85 -14.43 6.32 -25.28
CA LYS A 85 -14.80 4.94 -25.65
C LYS A 85 -14.16 3.87 -24.74
N GLY A 86 -13.37 4.24 -23.75
CA GLY A 86 -12.75 3.31 -22.78
C GLY A 86 -11.37 2.80 -23.19
N GLY A 87 -10.67 3.51 -24.06
CA GLY A 87 -9.29 3.19 -24.45
C GLY A 87 -8.33 3.26 -23.26
N ARG A 88 -7.85 2.10 -22.78
CA ARG A 88 -6.94 2.03 -21.62
C ARG A 88 -5.54 2.56 -21.92
N ASN A 89 -5.03 2.25 -23.11
CA ASN A 89 -3.73 2.74 -23.55
C ASN A 89 -3.74 4.25 -23.72
N GLU A 90 -4.80 4.78 -24.24
CA GLU A 90 -5.03 6.21 -24.43
C GLU A 90 -5.15 6.92 -23.07
N MET A 91 -5.87 6.34 -22.11
CA MET A 91 -5.90 6.84 -20.73
C MET A 91 -4.50 6.83 -20.11
N ALA A 92 -3.74 5.75 -20.26
CA ALA A 92 -2.39 5.64 -19.73
C ALA A 92 -1.42 6.64 -20.36
N ASN A 93 -1.56 6.89 -21.68
CA ASN A 93 -0.76 7.87 -22.39
C ASN A 93 -1.10 9.30 -21.95
N SER A 94 -2.38 9.61 -21.86
CA SER A 94 -2.85 10.91 -21.39
C SER A 94 -2.49 11.15 -19.91
N ALA A 95 -2.60 10.15 -19.05
CA ALA A 95 -2.19 10.25 -17.64
C ALA A 95 -0.70 10.61 -17.51
N ARG A 96 0.17 10.01 -18.33
CA ARG A 96 1.60 10.36 -18.35
C ARG A 96 1.89 11.77 -18.85
N LYS A 97 1.06 12.29 -19.70
CA LYS A 97 1.15 13.67 -20.24
C LYS A 97 0.74 14.71 -19.20
N TYR A 98 -0.20 14.37 -18.30
CA TYR A 98 -0.75 15.29 -17.29
C TYR A 98 -0.50 14.86 -15.86
N PRO A 99 0.76 14.60 -15.43
CA PRO A 99 1.07 14.01 -14.12
C PRO A 99 0.61 14.88 -12.94
N LEU A 100 0.63 16.20 -13.07
CA LEU A 100 0.19 17.10 -12.00
C LEU A 100 -1.32 16.96 -11.74
N PHE A 101 -2.14 16.90 -12.81
CA PHE A 101 -3.59 16.72 -12.68
C PHE A 101 -3.93 15.34 -12.08
N ILE A 102 -3.20 14.30 -12.48
CA ILE A 102 -3.38 12.96 -11.90
C ILE A 102 -3.06 12.96 -10.41
N ASN A 103 -1.94 13.57 -10.04
CA ASN A 103 -1.54 13.66 -8.63
C ASN A 103 -2.57 14.45 -7.80
N GLU A 104 -3.03 15.59 -8.29
CA GLU A 104 -4.04 16.40 -7.60
C GLU A 104 -5.38 15.66 -7.46
N PHE A 105 -5.84 15.01 -8.52
CA PHE A 105 -7.04 14.18 -8.49
C PHE A 105 -6.92 13.06 -7.46
N PHE A 106 -5.79 12.33 -7.49
CA PHE A 106 -5.53 11.24 -6.56
C PHE A 106 -5.51 11.73 -5.11
N MET A 107 -4.80 12.83 -4.83
CA MET A 107 -4.72 13.38 -3.47
C MET A 107 -6.07 13.87 -2.95
N LYS A 108 -6.88 14.53 -3.79
CA LYS A 108 -8.25 14.93 -3.41
C LYS A 108 -9.11 13.71 -3.09
N ARG A 109 -9.04 12.66 -3.92
CA ARG A 109 -9.76 11.40 -3.68
C ARG A 109 -9.28 10.72 -2.39
N ALA A 110 -7.97 10.61 -2.18
CA ALA A 110 -7.40 10.02 -0.98
C ALA A 110 -7.78 10.81 0.28
N HIS A 111 -7.71 12.13 0.24
CA HIS A 111 -8.13 12.98 1.36
C HIS A 111 -9.62 12.78 1.70
N SER A 112 -10.50 12.79 0.69
CA SER A 112 -11.93 12.51 0.90
C SER A 112 -12.14 11.11 1.50
N PHE A 113 -11.42 10.11 0.99
CA PHE A 113 -11.49 8.74 1.51
C PHE A 113 -11.08 8.66 2.99
N MET A 114 -9.96 9.30 3.36
CA MET A 114 -9.49 9.32 4.74
C MET A 114 -10.46 10.07 5.66
N SER A 115 -10.93 11.24 5.26
CA SER A 115 -11.79 12.09 6.10
C SER A 115 -13.24 11.60 6.22
N THR A 116 -13.71 10.75 5.33
CA THR A 116 -15.07 10.21 5.36
C THR A 116 -15.07 8.71 5.68
N VAL A 117 -14.51 7.88 4.81
CA VAL A 117 -14.58 6.43 4.95
C VAL A 117 -13.74 5.94 6.12
N MET A 118 -12.46 6.28 6.15
CA MET A 118 -11.53 5.78 7.15
C MET A 118 -11.84 6.34 8.55
N LYS A 119 -12.18 7.64 8.63
CA LYS A 119 -12.55 8.27 9.88
C LYS A 119 -13.80 7.65 10.48
N ASN A 120 -14.84 7.42 9.69
CA ASN A 120 -16.12 6.93 10.20
C ASN A 120 -16.12 5.41 10.43
N ALA A 121 -15.49 4.63 9.55
CA ALA A 121 -15.51 3.18 9.62
C ALA A 121 -14.44 2.60 10.55
N LEU A 122 -13.24 3.15 10.54
CA LEU A 122 -12.10 2.66 11.33
C LEU A 122 -11.72 3.60 12.47
N GLN A 123 -12.48 4.68 12.69
CA GLN A 123 -12.24 5.68 13.72
C GLN A 123 -10.79 6.20 13.71
N ILE A 124 -10.24 6.41 12.50
CA ILE A 124 -8.90 6.97 12.34
C ILE A 124 -8.98 8.48 12.55
N ASP A 125 -8.41 8.94 13.66
CA ASP A 125 -8.36 10.38 14.00
C ASP A 125 -7.07 11.04 13.52
N HIS A 126 -5.96 10.30 13.56
CA HIS A 126 -4.64 10.81 13.23
C HIS A 126 -3.95 9.92 12.20
N TYR A 127 -3.39 10.53 11.19
CA TYR A 127 -2.59 9.82 10.20
C TYR A 127 -1.48 10.70 9.63
N TRP A 128 -0.41 10.04 9.25
CA TRP A 128 0.68 10.60 8.46
C TRP A 128 0.74 9.86 7.13
N GLY A 129 0.93 10.58 6.03
CA GLY A 129 0.89 9.97 4.71
C GLY A 129 1.99 10.44 3.79
N ARG A 130 2.44 9.55 2.91
CA ARG A 130 3.46 9.83 1.92
C ARG A 130 3.11 9.26 0.57
N VAL A 131 3.24 10.11 -0.46
CA VAL A 131 3.10 9.71 -1.86
C VAL A 131 4.39 9.04 -2.34
N GLU A 132 4.25 7.92 -3.02
CA GLU A 132 5.29 7.21 -3.75
C GLU A 132 4.87 7.02 -5.21
N PHE A 133 5.83 7.18 -6.12
CA PHE A 133 5.63 6.86 -7.54
C PHE A 133 6.29 5.53 -7.85
N ALA A 134 5.49 4.56 -8.32
CA ALA A 134 6.00 3.22 -8.62
C ALA A 134 7.04 3.27 -9.74
N PRO A 135 8.19 2.56 -9.61
CA PRO A 135 9.20 2.51 -10.65
C PRO A 135 8.64 2.01 -11.99
N GLY A 136 9.02 2.65 -13.07
CA GLY A 136 8.70 2.27 -14.44
C GLY A 136 7.47 2.95 -15.03
N ARG A 137 6.27 2.78 -14.46
CA ARG A 137 5.06 3.41 -14.99
C ARG A 137 4.63 4.70 -14.26
N GLY A 138 5.28 5.01 -13.13
CA GLY A 138 4.95 6.20 -12.36
C GLY A 138 3.61 6.15 -11.61
N ALA A 139 2.99 4.96 -11.48
CA ALA A 139 1.72 4.84 -10.78
C ALA A 139 1.83 5.37 -9.34
N ILE A 140 0.84 6.18 -8.93
CA ILE A 140 0.86 6.86 -7.64
C ILE A 140 0.35 5.91 -6.56
N HIS A 141 1.09 5.83 -5.46
CA HIS A 141 0.68 5.17 -4.22
C HIS A 141 0.75 6.16 -3.07
N LEU A 142 -0.18 6.04 -2.14
CA LEU A 142 -0.13 6.75 -0.87
C LEU A 142 0.06 5.72 0.25
N HIS A 143 1.17 5.81 0.95
CA HIS A 143 1.43 5.05 2.16
C HIS A 143 1.02 5.89 3.37
N ILE A 144 0.23 5.29 4.24
CA ILE A 144 -0.37 5.96 5.40
C ILE A 144 -0.04 5.17 6.65
N VAL A 145 0.44 5.87 7.66
CA VAL A 145 0.53 5.40 9.04
C VAL A 145 -0.59 6.03 9.81
N ALA A 146 -1.42 5.23 10.46
CA ALA A 146 -2.63 5.73 11.09
C ALA A 146 -2.76 5.25 12.54
N ILE A 147 -3.38 6.08 13.36
CA ILE A 147 -3.73 5.80 14.75
C ILE A 147 -5.25 5.76 14.82
N ALA A 148 -5.81 4.60 15.15
CA ALA A 148 -7.24 4.46 15.42
C ALA A 148 -7.54 4.78 16.88
N LYS A 149 -8.73 5.35 17.12
CA LYS A 149 -9.21 5.62 18.46
C LYS A 149 -9.54 4.34 19.21
N ASP A 150 -10.20 3.39 18.54
CA ASP A 150 -10.47 2.07 19.11
C ASP A 150 -9.25 1.16 18.92
N ARG A 151 -8.71 0.70 20.04
CA ARG A 151 -7.54 -0.18 20.13
C ARG A 151 -7.81 -1.37 21.06
N ALA A 152 -9.07 -1.72 21.28
CA ALA A 152 -9.45 -2.80 22.19
C ALA A 152 -8.76 -4.13 21.81
N TYR A 153 -8.60 -4.39 20.49
CA TYR A 153 -7.92 -5.59 20.02
C TYR A 153 -6.45 -5.69 20.49
N LEU A 154 -5.75 -4.56 20.69
CA LEU A 154 -4.38 -4.59 21.21
C LEU A 154 -4.34 -5.05 22.68
N GLN A 155 -5.33 -4.65 23.48
CA GLN A 155 -5.42 -5.08 24.88
C GLN A 155 -5.73 -6.58 24.96
N ASP A 156 -6.67 -7.07 24.16
CA ASP A 156 -7.00 -8.48 24.13
C ASP A 156 -5.84 -9.33 23.58
N PHE A 157 -5.15 -8.83 22.56
CA PHE A 157 -3.93 -9.43 22.02
C PHE A 157 -2.81 -9.51 23.09
N TYR A 158 -2.62 -8.44 23.84
CA TYR A 158 -1.62 -8.42 24.92
C TYR A 158 -1.94 -9.43 26.02
N ARG A 159 -3.21 -9.54 26.42
CA ARG A 159 -3.67 -10.48 27.46
C ARG A 159 -3.61 -11.94 27.04
N ALA A 160 -3.66 -12.21 25.75
CA ALA A 160 -3.58 -13.57 25.23
C ALA A 160 -2.19 -14.17 25.52
N THR A 161 -2.15 -15.40 26.04
CA THR A 161 -0.91 -16.01 26.52
C THR A 161 -0.22 -16.89 25.49
N THR A 162 -0.98 -17.46 24.55
CA THR A 162 -0.44 -18.30 23.47
C THR A 162 -0.46 -17.56 22.14
N LEU A 163 0.36 -18.01 21.18
CA LEU A 163 0.33 -17.47 19.83
C LEU A 163 -0.99 -17.77 19.11
N GLU A 164 -1.60 -18.91 19.43
CA GLU A 164 -2.90 -19.34 18.93
C GLU A 164 -4.01 -18.38 19.40
N ASP A 165 -4.04 -18.05 20.70
CA ASP A 165 -5.00 -17.09 21.25
C ASP A 165 -4.80 -15.70 20.67
N LYS A 166 -3.53 -15.27 20.53
CA LYS A 166 -3.19 -13.99 19.87
C LYS A 166 -3.68 -13.95 18.42
N ALA A 167 -3.47 -15.04 17.68
CA ALA A 167 -3.92 -15.18 16.32
C ALA A 167 -5.45 -15.13 16.22
N GLU A 168 -6.17 -15.76 17.15
CA GLU A 168 -7.62 -15.75 17.18
C GLU A 168 -8.20 -14.36 17.46
N VAL A 169 -7.64 -13.62 18.42
CA VAL A 169 -8.03 -12.23 18.71
C VAL A 169 -7.90 -11.37 17.46
N LEU A 170 -6.76 -11.45 16.76
CA LEU A 170 -6.54 -10.69 15.54
C LEU A 170 -7.46 -11.12 14.39
N ASN A 171 -7.71 -12.42 14.28
CA ASN A 171 -8.61 -12.96 13.27
C ASN A 171 -10.04 -12.44 13.46
N ILE A 172 -10.53 -12.48 14.68
CA ILE A 172 -11.85 -11.94 15.04
C ILE A 172 -11.93 -10.45 14.73
N TYR A 173 -10.91 -9.67 15.13
CA TYR A 173 -10.87 -8.25 14.86
C TYR A 173 -10.81 -7.94 13.35
N ALA A 174 -9.92 -8.61 12.64
CA ALA A 174 -9.76 -8.42 11.20
C ALA A 174 -11.05 -8.75 10.42
N MET A 175 -11.72 -9.85 10.77
CA MET A 175 -12.95 -10.25 10.08
C MET A 175 -14.14 -9.36 10.44
N LYS A 176 -14.33 -9.05 11.72
CA LYS A 176 -15.54 -8.33 12.18
C LYS A 176 -15.46 -6.82 12.01
N HIS A 177 -14.29 -6.23 12.25
CA HIS A 177 -14.12 -4.77 12.25
C HIS A 177 -13.50 -4.23 10.96
N LEU A 178 -12.62 -5.01 10.31
CA LEU A 178 -11.95 -4.58 9.08
C LEU A 178 -12.50 -5.27 7.83
N ASP A 179 -13.43 -6.21 7.97
CA ASP A 179 -13.95 -7.02 6.86
C ASP A 179 -12.82 -7.57 5.97
N MET A 180 -11.73 -8.03 6.64
CA MET A 180 -10.55 -8.54 5.95
C MET A 180 -10.75 -9.98 5.50
N THR A 181 -10.25 -10.30 4.33
CA THR A 181 -10.22 -11.64 3.78
C THR A 181 -8.95 -11.87 2.95
N ALA A 182 -8.55 -13.12 2.85
CA ALA A 182 -7.65 -13.65 1.83
C ALA A 182 -8.32 -14.80 1.07
N ASP A 183 -9.64 -14.91 1.22
CA ASP A 183 -10.51 -15.94 0.66
C ASP A 183 -11.50 -15.29 -0.30
N ALA A 184 -11.26 -15.43 -1.59
CA ALA A 184 -12.18 -15.04 -2.64
C ALA A 184 -12.07 -16.04 -3.80
N LYS A 185 -13.21 -16.39 -4.41
CA LYS A 185 -13.26 -17.32 -5.55
C LYS A 185 -12.67 -16.68 -6.81
N VAL A 186 -11.36 -16.46 -6.78
CA VAL A 186 -10.58 -15.86 -7.86
C VAL A 186 -9.91 -16.93 -8.73
N SER A 187 -9.66 -16.62 -9.99
CA SER A 187 -8.93 -17.48 -10.91
C SER A 187 -7.43 -17.29 -10.77
N ASP A 188 -6.69 -18.38 -10.71
CA ASP A 188 -5.21 -18.38 -10.74
C ASP A 188 -4.62 -18.29 -12.16
N ASN A 189 -5.44 -18.02 -13.16
CA ASN A 189 -4.97 -17.86 -14.53
C ASN A 189 -3.95 -16.71 -14.61
N LEU A 190 -2.70 -17.03 -14.98
CA LEU A 190 -1.59 -16.07 -15.13
C LEU A 190 -1.81 -15.10 -16.30
N ASP A 191 -2.58 -15.52 -17.28
CA ASP A 191 -2.89 -14.74 -18.48
C ASP A 191 -4.14 -13.89 -18.32
N TYR A 192 -4.80 -13.96 -17.16
CA TYR A 192 -5.96 -13.13 -16.88
C TYR A 192 -5.62 -11.65 -17.02
N ARG A 193 -6.47 -10.94 -17.75
CA ARG A 193 -6.41 -9.48 -17.89
C ARG A 193 -7.81 -8.92 -17.67
N PRO A 194 -7.95 -7.92 -16.77
CA PRO A 194 -9.23 -7.27 -16.57
C PRO A 194 -9.76 -6.66 -17.87
N ASN A 195 -11.04 -6.86 -18.14
CA ASN A 195 -11.72 -6.26 -19.30
C ASN A 195 -12.39 -4.96 -18.86
N TYR A 196 -12.07 -3.86 -19.53
CA TYR A 196 -12.58 -2.54 -19.18
C TYR A 196 -14.11 -2.47 -19.16
N SER A 197 -14.79 -3.14 -20.09
CA SER A 197 -16.26 -3.10 -20.22
C SER A 197 -16.98 -3.82 -19.08
N TYR A 198 -16.30 -4.73 -18.40
CA TYR A 198 -16.89 -5.57 -17.36
C TYR A 198 -16.23 -5.43 -15.99
N SER A 199 -15.08 -4.75 -15.92
CA SER A 199 -14.37 -4.61 -14.65
C SER A 199 -15.06 -3.60 -13.74
N PRO A 200 -15.30 -3.97 -12.46
CA PRO A 200 -15.80 -3.04 -11.46
C PRO A 200 -14.86 -1.86 -11.20
N LEU A 201 -13.57 -1.95 -11.56
CA LEU A 201 -12.62 -0.83 -11.46
C LEU A 201 -13.06 0.36 -12.31
N ALA A 202 -13.82 0.13 -13.37
CA ALA A 202 -14.35 1.16 -14.25
C ALA A 202 -15.68 1.77 -13.79
N THR A 203 -16.16 1.41 -12.58
CA THR A 203 -17.39 1.93 -11.98
C THR A 203 -17.10 2.69 -10.69
N ARG A 204 -17.97 3.62 -10.31
CA ARG A 204 -17.83 4.39 -9.06
C ARG A 204 -18.29 3.62 -7.85
N TYR A 205 -19.26 2.75 -8.03
CA TYR A 205 -19.91 1.97 -6.99
C TYR A 205 -20.41 0.66 -7.60
N CYS A 206 -20.83 -0.24 -6.76
CA CYS A 206 -21.45 -1.49 -7.23
C CYS A 206 -22.67 -1.19 -8.10
N ALA A 207 -22.60 -1.56 -9.36
CA ALA A 207 -23.67 -1.33 -10.35
C ALA A 207 -24.66 -2.50 -10.37
N THR A 208 -24.41 -3.57 -9.61
CA THR A 208 -25.24 -4.78 -9.51
C THR A 208 -25.82 -4.89 -8.12
N SER A 209 -26.95 -5.60 -7.96
CA SER A 209 -27.52 -5.97 -6.67
C SER A 209 -26.68 -7.02 -5.93
N ASP A 210 -25.69 -7.60 -6.58
CA ASP A 210 -24.79 -8.64 -6.05
C ASP A 210 -23.44 -8.03 -5.66
N GLU A 211 -23.37 -7.53 -4.42
CA GLU A 211 -22.14 -6.94 -3.86
C GLU A 211 -21.00 -7.94 -3.75
N GLU A 212 -21.29 -9.21 -3.48
CA GLU A 212 -20.29 -10.27 -3.36
C GLU A 212 -19.58 -10.50 -4.69
N LYS A 213 -20.35 -10.55 -5.77
CA LYS A 213 -19.81 -10.68 -7.11
C LYS A 213 -18.95 -9.48 -7.51
N ASP A 214 -19.39 -8.27 -7.17
CA ASP A 214 -18.62 -7.04 -7.43
C ASP A 214 -17.28 -7.04 -6.70
N VAL A 215 -17.26 -7.36 -5.40
CA VAL A 215 -16.04 -7.38 -4.58
C VAL A 215 -15.10 -8.51 -5.01
N THR A 216 -15.64 -9.70 -5.32
CA THR A 216 -14.85 -10.82 -5.84
C THR A 216 -14.18 -10.46 -7.15
N GLN A 217 -14.90 -9.80 -8.06
CA GLN A 217 -14.33 -9.36 -9.32
C GLN A 217 -13.29 -8.23 -9.12
N LEU A 218 -13.50 -7.31 -8.17
CA LEU A 218 -12.49 -6.32 -7.79
C LEU A 218 -11.22 -7.01 -7.27
N ALA A 219 -11.36 -8.02 -6.41
CA ALA A 219 -10.22 -8.78 -5.92
C ALA A 219 -9.46 -9.47 -7.05
N GLN A 220 -10.17 -10.09 -8.01
CA GLN A 220 -9.58 -10.66 -9.21
C GLN A 220 -8.82 -9.62 -10.04
N ASP A 221 -9.38 -8.43 -10.20
CA ASP A 221 -8.86 -7.41 -11.11
C ASP A 221 -7.66 -6.64 -10.53
N CYS A 222 -7.59 -6.45 -9.21
CA CYS A 222 -6.56 -5.60 -8.63
C CYS A 222 -5.85 -6.15 -7.38
N MET A 223 -6.32 -7.25 -6.76
CA MET A 223 -5.69 -7.84 -5.57
C MET A 223 -4.91 -9.13 -5.88
N MET A 224 -4.86 -9.58 -7.12
CA MET A 224 -4.04 -10.71 -7.53
C MET A 224 -2.60 -10.28 -7.80
N HIS A 225 -1.64 -10.86 -7.08
CA HIS A 225 -0.23 -10.60 -7.33
C HIS A 225 0.20 -11.16 -8.70
N GLN A 226 0.74 -10.31 -9.53
CA GLN A 226 1.36 -10.69 -10.80
C GLN A 226 2.86 -10.45 -10.73
N CYS A 227 3.64 -11.53 -10.83
CA CYS A 227 5.08 -11.43 -10.85
C CYS A 227 5.56 -10.70 -12.12
N ASN A 228 6.49 -9.82 -11.93
CA ASN A 228 7.16 -9.06 -12.99
C ASN A 228 8.67 -9.04 -12.76
N ARG A 229 9.40 -8.39 -13.65
CA ARG A 229 10.86 -8.29 -13.55
C ARG A 229 11.37 -7.74 -12.21
N TYR A 230 10.58 -6.98 -11.47
CA TYR A 230 10.97 -6.43 -10.17
C TYR A 230 10.82 -7.47 -9.04
N CYS A 231 9.82 -8.36 -9.14
CA CYS A 231 9.65 -9.47 -8.21
C CYS A 231 10.74 -10.53 -8.39
N LEU A 232 11.19 -10.72 -9.63
CA LEU A 232 12.13 -11.76 -10.03
C LEU A 232 13.59 -11.30 -10.04
N LYS A 233 13.89 -10.14 -9.48
CA LYS A 233 15.26 -9.64 -9.29
C LYS A 233 15.98 -10.48 -8.23
N SER A 234 17.27 -10.67 -8.41
CA SER A 234 18.18 -11.35 -7.46
C SER A 234 18.20 -12.88 -7.48
N VAL A 235 17.87 -13.48 -8.60
CA VAL A 235 18.06 -14.92 -8.74
C VAL A 235 19.47 -15.17 -9.27
N LYS A 236 20.26 -16.00 -8.56
CA LYS A 236 21.56 -16.49 -9.07
C LYS A 236 21.33 -17.30 -10.34
N LEU A 237 22.25 -17.14 -11.29
CA LEU A 237 22.21 -17.89 -12.54
C LEU A 237 22.06 -19.39 -12.24
N GLY A 238 21.09 -20.07 -12.85
CA GLY A 238 20.84 -21.52 -12.64
C GLY A 238 19.85 -21.89 -11.54
N THR A 239 19.31 -20.94 -10.78
CA THR A 239 18.24 -21.23 -9.81
C THR A 239 16.84 -20.90 -10.39
N PRO A 240 15.78 -21.66 -10.02
CA PRO A 240 14.42 -21.32 -10.41
C PRO A 240 14.06 -19.89 -9.99
N ARG A 241 13.43 -19.13 -10.88
CA ARG A 241 12.99 -17.76 -10.57
C ARG A 241 11.79 -17.82 -9.63
N THR A 242 11.99 -17.42 -8.38
CA THR A 242 10.93 -17.33 -7.38
C THR A 242 10.57 -15.86 -7.13
N CYS A 243 9.33 -15.61 -6.76
CA CYS A 243 8.89 -14.29 -6.38
C CYS A 243 9.58 -13.86 -5.06
N ARG A 244 10.25 -12.70 -5.04
CA ARG A 244 10.90 -12.19 -3.82
C ARG A 244 9.91 -11.87 -2.68
N SER A 245 8.64 -11.68 -3.02
CA SER A 245 7.54 -11.52 -2.07
C SER A 245 6.86 -12.85 -1.75
N HIS A 246 7.47 -13.94 -2.21
CA HIS A 246 7.09 -15.33 -1.96
C HIS A 246 5.66 -15.71 -2.38
N TYR A 247 5.02 -14.96 -3.25
CA TYR A 247 3.75 -15.39 -3.83
C TYR A 247 3.96 -16.60 -4.75
N GLY A 248 3.13 -17.62 -4.59
CA GLY A 248 3.22 -18.85 -5.38
C GLY A 248 4.13 -19.92 -4.79
N THR A 249 4.64 -19.76 -3.56
CA THR A 249 5.35 -20.81 -2.83
C THR A 249 4.46 -21.38 -1.72
N GLU A 250 4.39 -22.70 -1.61
CA GLU A 250 3.57 -23.40 -0.61
C GLU A 250 4.01 -23.12 0.83
N SER A 251 5.29 -22.79 1.03
CA SER A 251 5.89 -22.64 2.35
C SER A 251 5.34 -21.47 3.18
N GLN A 252 4.71 -20.48 2.55
CA GLN A 252 4.21 -19.29 3.25
C GLN A 252 2.75 -19.38 3.69
N PHE A 253 1.96 -20.33 3.17
CA PHE A 253 0.51 -20.29 3.32
C PHE A 253 -0.10 -21.53 3.93
N GLY A 254 0.73 -22.44 4.44
CA GLY A 254 0.30 -23.77 4.83
C GLY A 254 -0.15 -24.56 3.59
N LYS A 255 -0.04 -25.86 3.61
CA LYS A 255 -0.64 -26.71 2.60
C LYS A 255 -2.13 -26.35 2.53
N VAL A 256 -2.65 -26.20 1.31
CA VAL A 256 -4.09 -26.21 1.07
C VAL A 256 -4.54 -27.61 1.51
N ASP A 257 -4.97 -27.74 2.76
CA ASP A 257 -5.37 -29.03 3.29
C ASP A 257 -6.73 -29.38 2.71
N THR A 258 -6.75 -30.52 2.12
CA THR A 258 -7.83 -31.44 1.78
C THR A 258 -9.25 -30.86 1.62
N PRO A 259 -9.91 -31.12 0.52
CA PRO A 259 -11.30 -30.73 0.30
C PRO A 259 -12.18 -31.35 1.42
N GLY A 260 -12.87 -30.53 2.17
CA GLY A 260 -13.87 -30.98 3.14
C GLY A 260 -13.72 -30.49 4.59
N MET A 261 -12.60 -29.85 4.97
CA MET A 261 -12.57 -29.14 6.25
C MET A 261 -13.10 -27.73 6.08
N GLU A 262 -14.06 -27.32 6.91
CA GLU A 262 -14.39 -25.94 7.14
C GLU A 262 -13.08 -25.22 7.55
N LEU A 263 -12.50 -24.51 6.58
CA LEU A 263 -11.25 -23.80 6.79
C LEU A 263 -11.57 -22.59 7.64
N ILE A 264 -11.49 -22.73 8.94
CA ILE A 264 -11.36 -21.60 9.85
C ILE A 264 -10.11 -20.84 9.37
N GLN A 265 -10.32 -19.63 8.85
CA GLN A 265 -9.22 -18.76 8.45
C GLN A 265 -8.37 -18.46 9.69
N LYS A 266 -7.34 -19.26 9.92
CA LYS A 266 -6.43 -19.03 11.04
C LYS A 266 -5.50 -17.87 10.67
N ALA A 267 -5.52 -16.83 11.48
CA ALA A 267 -4.52 -15.79 11.45
C ALA A 267 -3.13 -16.40 11.76
N ILE A 268 -2.14 -16.03 10.97
CA ILE A 268 -0.76 -16.40 11.20
C ILE A 268 -0.02 -15.14 11.65
N ILE A 269 0.57 -15.19 12.83
CA ILE A 269 1.52 -14.18 13.29
C ILE A 269 2.87 -14.59 12.73
N ASP A 270 3.40 -13.78 11.81
CA ASP A 270 4.70 -14.03 11.19
C ASP A 270 5.71 -13.03 11.75
N TYR A 271 6.81 -13.56 12.28
CA TYR A 271 7.96 -12.76 12.64
C TYR A 271 8.83 -12.57 11.40
N ASP A 272 8.94 -11.34 10.91
CA ASP A 272 9.90 -11.09 9.85
C ASP A 272 11.33 -11.07 10.41
N THR A 273 12.32 -11.12 9.51
CA THR A 273 13.75 -11.09 9.85
C THR A 273 14.20 -9.79 10.55
N LYS A 274 13.29 -8.82 10.70
CA LYS A 274 13.52 -7.53 11.35
C LYS A 274 12.86 -7.43 12.72
N GLY A 275 12.28 -8.53 13.21
CA GLY A 275 11.61 -8.58 14.52
C GLY A 275 10.21 -7.96 14.53
N ILE A 276 9.62 -7.70 13.38
CA ILE A 276 8.28 -7.11 13.28
C ILE A 276 7.27 -8.22 13.02
N SER A 277 6.24 -8.26 13.84
CA SER A 277 5.16 -9.22 13.70
C SER A 277 4.08 -8.69 12.77
N HIS A 278 3.71 -9.52 11.82
CA HIS A 278 2.65 -9.24 10.87
C HIS A 278 1.49 -10.20 11.05
N PHE A 279 0.31 -9.64 10.99
CA PHE A 279 -0.90 -10.43 10.86
C PHE A 279 -1.09 -10.84 9.39
N LYS A 280 -1.18 -12.15 9.13
CA LYS A 280 -1.46 -12.71 7.81
C LYS A 280 -2.65 -13.65 7.89
N MET A 281 -3.59 -13.48 6.98
CA MET A 281 -4.72 -14.39 6.82
C MET A 281 -4.35 -15.57 5.91
N LYS A 282 -4.87 -16.75 6.24
CA LYS A 282 -4.71 -17.96 5.42
C LYS A 282 -5.43 -17.76 4.07
N ARG A 283 -4.75 -18.10 2.97
CA ARG A 283 -5.34 -18.11 1.63
C ARG A 283 -5.93 -19.46 1.32
N THR A 284 -7.13 -19.45 0.76
CA THR A 284 -7.90 -20.71 0.52
C THR A 284 -8.03 -21.04 -0.96
N HIS A 285 -8.18 -20.05 -1.83
CA HIS A 285 -8.42 -20.25 -3.25
C HIS A 285 -7.22 -19.95 -4.14
N SER A 286 -6.40 -18.98 -3.78
CA SER A 286 -5.22 -18.63 -4.55
C SER A 286 -4.07 -18.17 -3.66
N VAL A 287 -2.90 -18.78 -3.85
CA VAL A 287 -1.65 -18.37 -3.19
C VAL A 287 -1.18 -16.97 -3.61
N ARG A 288 -1.74 -16.41 -4.69
CA ARG A 288 -1.40 -15.10 -5.22
C ARG A 288 -2.36 -14.00 -4.78
N LEU A 289 -3.47 -14.35 -4.14
CA LEU A 289 -4.42 -13.37 -3.64
C LEU A 289 -3.79 -12.60 -2.47
N VAL A 290 -3.74 -11.29 -2.59
CA VAL A 290 -3.32 -10.40 -1.50
C VAL A 290 -4.48 -10.27 -0.51
N GLN A 291 -4.19 -10.40 0.79
CA GLN A 291 -5.22 -10.12 1.81
C GLN A 291 -5.71 -8.68 1.66
N HIS A 292 -7.01 -8.48 1.84
CA HIS A 292 -7.64 -7.17 1.65
C HIS A 292 -8.88 -7.02 2.52
N SER A 293 -9.23 -5.79 2.81
CA SER A 293 -10.53 -5.45 3.38
C SER A 293 -11.54 -5.32 2.24
N ARG A 294 -12.59 -6.13 2.25
CA ARG A 294 -13.66 -6.09 1.25
C ARG A 294 -14.35 -4.72 1.24
N PHE A 295 -14.60 -4.18 2.44
CA PHE A 295 -15.17 -2.87 2.62
C PHE A 295 -14.29 -1.77 2.00
N LEU A 296 -12.98 -1.75 2.29
CA LEU A 296 -12.08 -0.76 1.73
C LEU A 296 -11.94 -0.91 0.21
N LEU A 297 -11.82 -2.14 -0.27
CA LEU A 297 -11.71 -2.43 -1.70
C LEU A 297 -12.95 -1.93 -2.47
N LYS A 298 -14.14 -2.17 -1.93
CA LYS A 298 -15.42 -1.72 -2.49
C LYS A 298 -15.51 -0.19 -2.53
N ALA A 299 -15.07 0.50 -1.48
CA ALA A 299 -15.12 1.95 -1.39
C ALA A 299 -14.01 2.65 -2.20
N TRP A 300 -12.79 2.10 -2.20
CA TRP A 300 -11.65 2.69 -2.91
C TRP A 300 -11.66 2.40 -4.41
N ARG A 301 -12.12 1.23 -4.83
CA ARG A 301 -12.19 0.77 -6.24
C ARG A 301 -10.83 0.73 -6.93
N ALA A 302 -9.81 0.28 -6.20
CA ALA A 302 -8.46 0.05 -6.70
C ALA A 302 -7.68 -0.80 -5.68
N ASN A 303 -6.45 -1.19 -6.03
CA ASN A 303 -5.60 -1.89 -5.07
C ASN A 303 -5.44 -1.06 -3.80
N CYS A 304 -5.76 -1.66 -2.67
CA CYS A 304 -5.58 -1.11 -1.34
C CYS A 304 -5.13 -2.23 -0.39
N ASP A 305 -4.20 -1.91 0.48
CA ASP A 305 -3.68 -2.83 1.50
C ASP A 305 -3.83 -2.17 2.87
N ILE A 306 -4.24 -2.95 3.85
CA ILE A 306 -4.29 -2.53 5.25
C ILE A 306 -3.59 -3.61 6.09
N LYS A 307 -2.64 -3.17 6.90
CA LYS A 307 -1.90 -4.03 7.83
C LYS A 307 -2.12 -3.57 9.25
N LEU A 308 -2.41 -4.51 10.10
CA LEU A 308 -2.38 -4.31 11.54
C LEU A 308 -0.91 -4.22 11.99
N LEU A 309 -0.58 -3.18 12.74
CA LEU A 309 0.70 -3.04 13.41
C LEU A 309 0.55 -3.62 14.82
N LEU A 310 1.42 -4.54 15.16
CA LEU A 310 1.32 -5.34 16.38
C LEU A 310 2.42 -4.97 17.36
N TYR A 311 2.05 -4.92 18.64
CA TYR A 311 2.94 -4.67 19.76
C TYR A 311 2.71 -5.77 20.80
N PHE A 312 3.78 -6.36 21.31
CA PHE A 312 3.70 -7.43 22.32
C PHE A 312 3.79 -6.89 23.75
N SER A 313 4.25 -5.66 23.91
CA SER A 313 4.24 -4.94 25.17
C SER A 313 2.86 -4.43 25.54
N ASP A 314 2.68 -4.06 26.81
CA ASP A 314 1.43 -3.49 27.31
C ASP A 314 1.04 -2.25 26.49
N PRO A 315 -0.17 -2.22 25.89
CA PRO A 315 -0.63 -1.09 25.11
C PRO A 315 -0.74 0.24 25.89
N SER A 316 -0.85 0.17 27.22
CA SER A 316 -0.85 1.35 28.09
C SER A 316 0.55 1.84 28.44
N SER A 317 1.57 0.97 28.26
CA SER A 317 2.99 1.28 28.46
C SER A 317 3.83 0.55 27.41
N PRO A 318 3.72 0.93 26.13
CA PRO A 318 4.39 0.22 25.07
C PRO A 318 5.91 0.36 25.16
N ASP A 319 6.64 -0.72 24.85
CA ASP A 319 8.10 -0.70 24.79
C ASP A 319 8.55 0.24 23.65
N LEU A 320 9.40 1.19 23.95
CA LEU A 320 9.95 2.13 22.98
C LEU A 320 10.69 1.43 21.84
N ARG A 321 11.31 0.27 22.09
CA ARG A 321 11.99 -0.52 21.05
C ARG A 321 11.03 -1.10 20.04
N GLU A 322 9.87 -1.59 20.49
CA GLU A 322 8.83 -2.07 19.57
C GLU A 322 8.28 -0.94 18.72
N ILE A 323 8.09 0.25 19.29
CA ILE A 323 7.68 1.44 18.54
C ILE A 323 8.75 1.80 17.51
N GLU A 324 10.03 1.82 17.89
CA GLU A 324 11.13 2.09 16.97
C GLU A 324 11.22 1.06 15.84
N ASP A 325 10.99 -0.23 16.12
CA ASP A 325 11.01 -1.29 15.11
C ASP A 325 9.85 -1.11 14.10
N VAL A 326 8.65 -0.79 14.58
CA VAL A 326 7.51 -0.45 13.73
C VAL A 326 7.79 0.80 12.91
N CYS A 327 8.39 1.84 13.52
CA CYS A 327 8.82 3.05 12.81
C CYS A 327 9.81 2.71 11.69
N ARG A 328 10.84 1.93 11.98
CA ARG A 328 11.85 1.48 10.99
C ARG A 328 11.20 0.71 9.84
N TYR A 329 10.25 -0.18 10.16
CA TYR A 329 9.51 -0.93 9.15
C TYR A 329 8.72 -0.01 8.23
N VAL A 330 7.91 0.85 8.79
CA VAL A 330 7.07 1.80 8.03
C VAL A 330 7.95 2.73 7.21
N VAL A 331 9.01 3.27 7.82
CA VAL A 331 9.99 4.12 7.16
C VAL A 331 10.72 3.39 6.04
N ALA A 332 11.08 2.12 6.22
CA ALA A 332 11.69 1.32 5.15
C ALA A 332 10.77 1.14 3.93
N TYR A 333 9.45 1.10 4.16
CA TYR A 333 8.47 1.08 3.08
C TYR A 333 8.20 2.46 2.49
N THR A 334 8.07 3.48 3.32
CA THR A 334 7.83 4.85 2.90
C THR A 334 9.10 5.57 2.46
N GLY A 335 10.27 5.14 2.95
CA GLY A 335 11.60 5.69 2.69
C GLY A 335 12.36 5.03 1.55
N LYS A 336 11.75 4.11 0.79
CA LYS A 336 12.40 3.51 -0.37
C LYS A 336 12.90 4.61 -1.30
N ARG A 337 14.23 4.72 -1.37
CA ARG A 337 14.88 5.55 -2.38
C ARG A 337 14.33 5.11 -3.74
N HIS A 338 13.84 6.04 -4.53
CA HIS A 338 13.81 5.81 -5.95
C HIS A 338 15.27 5.54 -6.35
N ASN A 339 15.56 4.38 -6.94
CA ASN A 339 16.84 4.17 -7.56
C ASN A 339 17.01 5.30 -8.56
N THR A 340 17.78 6.33 -8.20
CA THR A 340 18.18 7.36 -9.14
C THR A 340 18.78 6.66 -10.34
N THR A 341 18.30 6.98 -11.52
CA THR A 341 18.89 6.48 -12.76
C THR A 341 20.35 6.95 -12.81
N GLN A 342 21.18 6.28 -13.59
CA GLN A 342 22.56 6.69 -13.76
C GLN A 342 22.63 8.15 -14.24
N ASP A 343 21.73 8.53 -15.14
CA ASP A 343 21.61 9.90 -15.68
C ASP A 343 21.26 10.94 -14.60
N GLU A 344 20.38 10.60 -13.63
CA GLU A 344 20.07 11.47 -12.50
C GLU A 344 21.28 11.61 -11.54
N LYS A 345 22.06 10.56 -11.36
CA LYS A 345 23.29 10.61 -10.56
C LYS A 345 24.35 11.50 -11.21
N GLU A 346 24.50 11.38 -12.51
CA GLU A 346 25.43 12.21 -13.30
C GLU A 346 24.98 13.68 -13.33
N ALA A 347 23.66 13.94 -13.47
CA ALA A 347 23.14 15.29 -13.40
C ALA A 347 23.34 15.93 -12.02
N ILE A 348 23.16 15.16 -10.93
CA ILE A 348 23.44 15.64 -9.56
C ILE A 348 24.94 15.85 -9.35
N GLN A 349 25.80 14.97 -9.87
CA GLN A 349 27.25 15.15 -9.79
C GLN A 349 27.72 16.40 -10.55
N ASN A 350 27.20 16.64 -11.73
CA ASN A 350 27.53 17.82 -12.53
C ASN A 350 27.10 19.13 -11.82
N LEU A 351 25.89 19.13 -11.19
CA LEU A 351 25.40 20.26 -10.39
C LEU A 351 26.23 20.55 -9.11
N ILE A 352 26.98 19.58 -8.62
CA ILE A 352 27.85 19.73 -7.43
C ILE A 352 29.25 20.18 -7.84
N MET A 353 29.64 19.98 -9.09
CA MET A 353 30.98 20.30 -9.61
C MET A 353 31.03 21.65 -10.31
N GLU A 354 29.90 22.29 -10.63
CA GLU A 354 29.74 23.70 -10.98
C GLU A 354 29.61 24.57 -9.71
#